data_a2ba0a7a6c247be4b52b028239229973
#
_entry.id   a2ba0a7a6c247be4b52b028239229973
#
_cell.length_a   1.000
_cell.length_b   1.000
_cell.length_c   1.000
_cell.angle_alpha   90.00
_cell.angle_beta   90.00
_cell.angle_gamma   90.00
#
_symmetry.space_group_name_H-M   'P 1'
#
loop_
_entity.id
_entity.type
_entity.pdbx_description
1 polymer ?
#
loop_
_entity_poly.entity_id
_entity_poly.type
_entity_poly.pdbx_seq_one_letter_code
_entity_poly.pdbx_strand_id
1 'polypeptide(L)'
;MTATIQQVDESFVAENLSAIRDLLNEAYEGEFSEEDWLHTFGGARFIGLIDREIVAHGAVIARDFMINSQARRVGYLEGVAVSVRHQGIGIGSQLLLSMSEFAASEYPVSMLSTDEFEFYSRFGWNRFKGKSGVLLDDSLTLTPDEDNGLMYLPGKAGFPEEIHTAYCDAREGDDW
;
A
#
# COMPACT_ATOMS: atom_id res chain seq x y z
N MET A 1 25.35 1.55 2.12
CA MET A 1 24.61 1.48 3.39
C MET A 1 23.38 0.62 3.15
N THR A 2 23.10 -0.37 3.99
CA THR A 2 21.96 -1.28 3.81
C THR A 2 20.98 -1.01 4.94
N ALA A 3 19.73 -0.75 4.61
CA ALA A 3 18.68 -0.62 5.63
C ALA A 3 18.25 -2.01 6.13
N THR A 4 17.83 -2.10 7.37
CA THR A 4 17.13 -3.27 7.89
C THR A 4 15.64 -3.00 7.79
N ILE A 5 14.93 -3.83 7.02
CA ILE A 5 13.45 -3.77 6.96
C ILE A 5 12.89 -4.74 8.00
N GLN A 6 11.97 -4.25 8.81
CA GLN A 6 11.30 -5.06 9.82
C GLN A 6 9.81 -4.76 9.91
N GLN A 7 9.02 -5.78 10.16
CA GLN A 7 7.64 -5.60 10.56
C GLN A 7 7.59 -5.17 12.03
N VAL A 8 6.76 -4.17 12.34
CA VAL A 8 6.65 -3.60 13.69
C VAL A 8 5.22 -3.65 14.19
N ASP A 9 5.07 -3.62 15.50
CA ASP A 9 3.78 -3.56 16.20
C ASP A 9 3.38 -2.13 16.59
N GLU A 10 2.19 -2.00 17.17
CA GLU A 10 1.64 -0.71 17.60
C GLU A 10 2.45 -0.07 18.74
N SER A 11 3.16 -0.85 19.56
CA SER A 11 4.01 -0.28 20.61
C SER A 11 5.22 0.44 20.02
N PHE A 12 5.84 -0.14 19.00
CA PHE A 12 6.91 0.52 18.24
C PHE A 12 6.42 1.82 17.60
N VAL A 13 5.20 1.80 17.01
CA VAL A 13 4.60 2.98 16.39
C VAL A 13 4.38 4.08 17.41
N ALA A 14 3.84 3.74 18.59
CA ALA A 14 3.60 4.72 19.66
C ALA A 14 4.90 5.36 20.16
N GLU A 15 5.96 4.58 20.34
CA GLU A 15 7.28 5.05 20.76
C GLU A 15 7.99 5.92 19.72
N ASN A 16 7.68 5.73 18.44
CA ASN A 16 8.35 6.40 17.32
C ASN A 16 7.41 7.28 16.49
N LEU A 17 6.26 7.63 17.01
CA LEU A 17 5.17 8.30 16.30
C LEU A 17 5.63 9.56 15.55
N SER A 18 6.37 10.44 16.24
CA SER A 18 6.85 11.69 15.62
C SER A 18 7.78 11.40 14.43
N ALA A 19 8.75 10.50 14.60
CA ALA A 19 9.71 10.18 13.54
C ALA A 19 9.04 9.55 12.30
N ILE A 20 8.03 8.70 12.50
CA ILE A 20 7.27 8.10 11.39
C ILE A 20 6.45 9.17 10.67
N ARG A 21 5.76 10.03 11.42
CA ARG A 21 4.96 11.11 10.82
C ARG A 21 5.80 12.16 10.11
N ASP A 22 6.96 12.50 10.66
CA ASP A 22 7.90 13.44 10.03
C ASP A 22 8.42 12.87 8.69
N LEU A 23 8.76 11.56 8.66
CA LEU A 23 9.15 10.87 7.43
C LEU A 23 8.05 10.92 6.36
N LEU A 24 6.81 10.60 6.74
CA LEU A 24 5.67 10.61 5.81
C LEU A 24 5.38 12.03 5.32
N ASN A 25 5.37 13.01 6.22
CA ASN A 25 5.16 14.40 5.85
C ASN A 25 6.26 14.94 4.91
N GLU A 26 7.52 14.57 5.14
CA GLU A 26 8.64 14.91 4.24
C GLU A 26 8.46 14.25 2.86
N ALA A 27 8.16 12.96 2.83
CA ALA A 27 8.08 12.18 1.59
C ALA A 27 6.89 12.58 0.69
N TYR A 28 5.80 13.02 1.30
CA TYR A 28 4.59 13.48 0.63
C TYR A 28 4.49 15.01 0.56
N GLU A 29 5.60 15.73 0.75
CA GLU A 29 5.70 17.19 0.60
C GLU A 29 4.69 17.99 1.44
N GLY A 30 4.29 17.44 2.60
CA GLY A 30 3.31 18.05 3.50
C GLY A 30 1.85 17.73 3.19
N GLU A 31 1.59 16.92 2.16
CA GLU A 31 0.22 16.57 1.75
C GLU A 31 -0.31 15.28 2.40
N PHE A 32 0.46 14.62 3.26
CA PHE A 32 0.01 13.41 3.99
C PHE A 32 -0.96 13.80 5.11
N SER A 33 -2.23 13.58 4.87
CA SER A 33 -3.32 14.01 5.77
C SER A 33 -3.44 13.14 7.04
N GLU A 34 -4.33 13.53 7.95
CA GLU A 34 -4.66 12.70 9.12
C GLU A 34 -5.45 11.44 8.71
N GLU A 35 -6.30 11.55 7.70
CA GLU A 35 -7.02 10.42 7.10
C GLU A 35 -6.03 9.42 6.49
N ASP A 36 -5.03 9.87 5.71
CA ASP A 36 -3.97 9.01 5.15
C ASP A 36 -3.20 8.29 6.26
N TRP A 37 -2.92 8.99 7.36
CA TRP A 37 -2.29 8.36 8.52
C TRP A 37 -3.17 7.25 9.10
N LEU A 38 -4.46 7.48 9.27
CA LEU A 38 -5.40 6.48 9.78
C LEU A 38 -5.54 5.29 8.83
N HIS A 39 -5.43 5.49 7.52
CA HIS A 39 -5.42 4.42 6.53
C HIS A 39 -4.24 3.45 6.67
N THR A 40 -3.16 3.84 7.33
CA THR A 40 -2.02 2.95 7.56
C THR A 40 -2.21 1.94 8.70
N PHE A 41 -3.35 1.95 9.39
CA PHE A 41 -3.67 1.04 10.50
C PHE A 41 -4.55 -0.13 10.07
N GLY A 42 -4.57 -1.18 10.88
CA GLY A 42 -5.41 -2.36 10.65
C GLY A 42 -4.74 -3.45 9.82
N GLY A 43 -3.40 -3.47 9.76
CA GLY A 43 -2.64 -4.49 9.05
C GLY A 43 -1.20 -4.57 9.50
N ALA A 44 -0.32 -5.03 8.61
CA ALA A 44 1.11 -5.13 8.87
C ALA A 44 1.83 -3.83 8.49
N ARG A 45 2.69 -3.34 9.36
CA ARG A 45 3.51 -2.15 9.14
C ARG A 45 4.97 -2.53 9.03
N PHE A 46 5.65 -1.93 8.07
CA PHE A 46 7.07 -2.17 7.78
C PHE A 46 7.85 -0.87 7.95
N ILE A 47 8.99 -0.96 8.64
CA ILE A 47 9.90 0.17 8.88
C ILE A 47 11.27 -0.21 8.37
N GLY A 48 11.90 0.71 7.66
CA GLY A 48 13.30 0.64 7.29
C GLY A 48 14.17 1.46 8.24
N LEU A 49 15.23 0.84 8.76
CA LEU A 49 16.15 1.46 9.72
C LEU A 49 17.60 1.47 9.18
N ILE A 50 18.28 2.60 9.34
CA ILE A 50 19.73 2.75 9.22
C ILE A 50 20.24 3.35 10.53
N ASP A 51 21.15 2.68 11.22
CA ASP A 51 21.74 3.14 12.48
C ASP A 51 20.68 3.63 13.50
N ARG A 52 19.53 2.94 13.58
CA ARG A 52 18.33 3.26 14.38
C ARG A 52 17.51 4.46 13.89
N GLU A 53 17.94 5.14 12.84
CA GLU A 53 17.11 6.16 12.19
C GLU A 53 16.03 5.49 11.32
N ILE A 54 14.79 5.94 11.45
CA ILE A 54 13.67 5.52 10.59
C ILE A 54 13.83 6.24 9.24
N VAL A 55 14.05 5.46 8.19
CA VAL A 55 14.31 5.97 6.84
C VAL A 55 13.31 5.49 5.79
N ALA A 56 12.44 4.55 6.15
CA ALA A 56 11.38 4.07 5.26
C ALA A 56 10.16 3.59 6.04
N HIS A 57 9.01 3.70 5.46
CA HIS A 57 7.71 3.28 5.99
C HIS A 57 6.84 2.69 4.90
N GLY A 58 6.01 1.72 5.25
CA GLY A 58 4.91 1.22 4.43
C GLY A 58 4.00 0.32 5.26
N ALA A 59 2.74 0.26 4.88
CA ALA A 59 1.75 -0.61 5.51
C ALA A 59 1.04 -1.47 4.46
N VAL A 60 0.68 -2.69 4.84
CA VAL A 60 -0.21 -3.57 4.08
C VAL A 60 -1.44 -3.80 4.93
N ILE A 61 -2.55 -3.20 4.57
CA ILE A 61 -3.79 -3.26 5.33
C ILE A 61 -4.81 -4.14 4.64
N ALA A 62 -5.70 -4.73 5.42
CA ALA A 62 -6.76 -5.56 4.90
C ALA A 62 -7.98 -4.70 4.56
N ARG A 63 -8.45 -4.76 3.32
CA ARG A 63 -9.66 -4.07 2.86
C ARG A 63 -10.64 -5.06 2.22
N ASP A 64 -11.93 -4.72 2.25
CA ASP A 64 -12.98 -5.53 1.64
C ASP A 64 -13.33 -4.96 0.27
N PHE A 65 -13.04 -5.74 -0.77
CA PHE A 65 -13.31 -5.37 -2.16
C PHE A 65 -14.33 -6.31 -2.80
N MET A 66 -15.04 -5.80 -3.79
CA MET A 66 -15.72 -6.61 -4.78
C MET A 66 -14.85 -6.72 -6.03
N ILE A 67 -14.21 -7.87 -6.24
CA ILE A 67 -13.42 -8.18 -7.43
C ILE A 67 -14.26 -9.08 -8.34
N ASN A 68 -14.53 -8.64 -9.58
CA ASN A 68 -15.36 -9.38 -10.54
C ASN A 68 -16.69 -9.85 -9.92
N SER A 69 -17.37 -8.98 -9.16
CA SER A 69 -18.61 -9.28 -8.45
C SER A 69 -18.50 -10.31 -7.32
N GLN A 70 -17.30 -10.62 -6.84
CA GLN A 70 -17.06 -11.51 -5.70
C GLN A 70 -16.39 -10.75 -4.56
N ALA A 71 -16.91 -10.90 -3.35
CA ALA A 71 -16.30 -10.32 -2.16
C ALA A 71 -14.92 -10.95 -1.91
N ARG A 72 -13.90 -10.11 -1.75
CA ARG A 72 -12.51 -10.51 -1.52
C ARG A 72 -11.89 -9.67 -0.43
N ARG A 73 -11.13 -10.32 0.44
CA ARG A 73 -10.20 -9.65 1.35
C ARG A 73 -8.93 -9.33 0.58
N VAL A 74 -8.62 -8.06 0.40
CA VAL A 74 -7.51 -7.54 -0.40
C VAL A 74 -6.47 -6.92 0.54
N GLY A 75 -5.18 -7.22 0.30
CA GLY A 75 -4.10 -6.46 0.92
C GLY A 75 -3.91 -5.14 0.18
N TYR A 76 -4.03 -4.01 0.85
CA TYR A 76 -3.86 -2.71 0.22
C TYR A 76 -2.62 -2.00 0.77
N LEU A 77 -1.74 -1.52 -0.12
CA LEU A 77 -0.53 -0.82 0.28
C LEU A 77 -0.81 0.64 0.57
N GLU A 78 -0.34 1.10 1.73
CA GLU A 78 -0.54 2.46 2.23
C GLU A 78 0.76 3.09 2.74
N GLY A 79 0.90 4.38 2.53
CA GLY A 79 1.98 5.19 3.14
C GLY A 79 3.38 4.69 2.78
N VAL A 80 3.61 4.25 1.55
CA VAL A 80 4.94 3.79 1.09
C VAL A 80 5.83 4.99 0.89
N ALA A 81 6.87 5.11 1.72
CA ALA A 81 7.76 6.26 1.74
C ALA A 81 9.20 5.87 2.04
N VAL A 82 10.13 6.64 1.47
CA VAL A 82 11.56 6.62 1.81
C VAL A 82 12.01 8.06 2.01
N SER A 83 12.73 8.31 3.12
CA SER A 83 13.32 9.63 3.40
C SER A 83 14.08 10.17 2.18
N VAL A 84 13.84 11.41 1.84
CA VAL A 84 14.43 12.08 0.65
C VAL A 84 15.95 11.93 0.63
N ARG A 85 16.60 12.00 1.81
CA ARG A 85 18.05 11.84 1.94
C ARG A 85 18.57 10.42 1.65
N HIS A 86 17.68 9.43 1.64
CA HIS A 86 18.01 8.01 1.49
C HIS A 86 17.39 7.38 0.23
N GLN A 87 16.84 8.19 -0.67
CA GLN A 87 16.36 7.72 -1.97
C GLN A 87 17.52 7.36 -2.91
N GLY A 88 17.25 6.54 -3.92
CA GLY A 88 18.23 6.15 -4.94
C GLY A 88 19.28 5.12 -4.52
N ILE A 89 19.31 4.68 -3.25
CA ILE A 89 20.26 3.69 -2.73
C ILE A 89 19.64 2.31 -2.48
N GLY A 90 18.45 2.05 -2.98
CA GLY A 90 17.81 0.74 -2.98
C GLY A 90 16.92 0.42 -1.77
N ILE A 91 16.70 1.36 -0.83
CA ILE A 91 15.88 1.13 0.36
C ILE A 91 14.41 0.89 -0.01
N GLY A 92 13.86 1.69 -0.93
CA GLY A 92 12.50 1.50 -1.42
C GLY A 92 12.29 0.11 -2.03
N SER A 93 13.31 -0.41 -2.73
CA SER A 93 13.28 -1.78 -3.29
C SER A 93 13.26 -2.84 -2.20
N GLN A 94 14.05 -2.69 -1.14
CA GLN A 94 14.06 -3.62 0.01
C GLN A 94 12.73 -3.59 0.76
N LEU A 95 12.19 -2.39 1.00
CA LEU A 95 10.88 -2.20 1.63
C LEU A 95 9.78 -2.89 0.81
N LEU A 96 9.69 -2.56 -0.48
CA LEU A 96 8.63 -3.08 -1.35
C LEU A 96 8.76 -4.61 -1.53
N LEU A 97 9.96 -5.16 -1.58
CA LEU A 97 10.16 -6.61 -1.61
C LEU A 97 9.52 -7.27 -0.37
N SER A 98 9.84 -6.78 0.83
CA SER A 98 9.30 -7.32 2.08
C SER A 98 7.77 -7.19 2.15
N MET A 99 7.23 -6.05 1.75
CA MET A 99 5.79 -5.81 1.71
C MET A 99 5.08 -6.70 0.69
N SER A 100 5.66 -6.88 -0.50
CA SER A 100 5.08 -7.70 -1.56
C SER A 100 5.10 -9.19 -1.21
N GLU A 101 6.17 -9.69 -0.57
CA GLU A 101 6.25 -11.06 -0.07
C GLU A 101 5.19 -11.33 1.01
N PHE A 102 5.00 -10.41 1.95
CA PHE A 102 3.95 -10.47 2.95
C PHE A 102 2.57 -10.45 2.29
N ALA A 103 2.31 -9.45 1.45
CA ALA A 103 1.02 -9.28 0.78
C ALA A 103 0.64 -10.53 -0.03
N ALA A 104 1.56 -11.08 -0.82
CA ALA A 104 1.33 -12.29 -1.59
C ALA A 104 1.11 -13.55 -0.73
N SER A 105 1.64 -13.59 0.51
CA SER A 105 1.42 -14.74 1.39
C SER A 105 0.11 -14.67 2.16
N GLU A 106 -0.35 -13.46 2.49
CA GLU A 106 -1.52 -13.28 3.36
C GLU A 106 -2.84 -13.07 2.59
N TYR A 107 -2.76 -12.56 1.36
CA TYR A 107 -3.95 -12.19 0.60
C TYR A 107 -4.01 -12.93 -0.75
N PRO A 108 -5.22 -13.28 -1.24
CA PRO A 108 -5.39 -13.86 -2.57
C PRO A 108 -5.00 -12.88 -3.68
N VAL A 109 -5.18 -11.61 -3.42
CA VAL A 109 -4.77 -10.50 -4.27
C VAL A 109 -4.52 -9.27 -3.41
N SER A 110 -3.57 -8.43 -3.81
CA SER A 110 -3.30 -7.13 -3.20
C SER A 110 -3.36 -6.04 -4.25
N MET A 111 -3.66 -4.81 -3.82
CA MET A 111 -3.79 -3.65 -4.71
C MET A 111 -3.09 -2.43 -4.12
N LEU A 112 -2.82 -1.47 -4.97
CA LEU A 112 -2.30 -0.14 -4.64
C LEU A 112 -2.68 0.87 -5.72
N SER A 113 -2.64 2.15 -5.40
CA SER A 113 -2.70 3.27 -6.34
C SER A 113 -1.33 3.93 -6.44
N THR A 114 -0.86 4.21 -7.66
CA THR A 114 0.46 4.81 -7.90
C THR A 114 0.56 5.41 -9.30
N ASP A 115 1.51 6.30 -9.51
CA ASP A 115 2.03 6.74 -10.81
C ASP A 115 3.42 6.13 -11.13
N GLU A 116 4.04 5.43 -10.18
CA GLU A 116 5.37 4.81 -10.27
C GLU A 116 5.33 3.35 -10.78
N PHE A 117 4.60 3.08 -11.87
CA PHE A 117 4.32 1.72 -12.37
C PHE A 117 5.57 0.88 -12.61
N GLU A 118 6.62 1.46 -13.19
CA GLU A 118 7.86 0.74 -13.50
C GLU A 118 8.57 0.27 -12.22
N PHE A 119 8.49 1.06 -11.15
CA PHE A 119 9.05 0.69 -9.86
C PHE A 119 8.36 -0.56 -9.31
N TYR A 120 7.04 -0.55 -9.21
CA TYR A 120 6.26 -1.65 -8.66
C TYR A 120 6.28 -2.92 -9.53
N SER A 121 6.29 -2.77 -10.85
CA SER A 121 6.31 -3.91 -11.78
C SER A 121 7.53 -4.82 -11.59
N ARG A 122 8.65 -4.30 -11.12
CA ARG A 122 9.85 -5.09 -10.81
C ARG A 122 9.65 -6.11 -9.68
N PHE A 123 8.59 -5.95 -8.89
CA PHE A 123 8.25 -6.79 -7.74
C PHE A 123 6.99 -7.65 -7.98
N GLY A 124 6.60 -7.82 -9.24
CA GLY A 124 5.48 -8.68 -9.63
C GLY A 124 4.12 -8.00 -9.67
N TRP A 125 4.06 -6.70 -9.41
CA TRP A 125 2.83 -5.93 -9.54
C TRP A 125 2.47 -5.73 -11.02
N ASN A 126 1.18 -5.92 -11.33
CA ASN A 126 0.63 -5.79 -12.67
C ASN A 126 -0.28 -4.57 -12.73
N ARG A 127 -0.31 -3.90 -13.87
CA ARG A 127 -1.26 -2.80 -14.09
C ARG A 127 -2.69 -3.34 -14.11
N PHE A 128 -3.55 -2.71 -13.35
CA PHE A 128 -5.00 -2.92 -13.46
C PHE A 128 -5.49 -2.33 -14.79
N LYS A 129 -6.37 -3.05 -15.47
CA LYS A 129 -6.92 -2.63 -16.77
C LYS A 129 -8.44 -2.70 -16.79
N GLY A 130 -9.04 -2.87 -15.63
CA GLY A 130 -10.46 -2.95 -15.44
C GLY A 130 -11.11 -1.61 -15.14
N LYS A 131 -12.25 -1.67 -14.48
CA LYS A 131 -12.99 -0.50 -13.99
C LYS A 131 -13.01 -0.49 -12.47
N SER A 132 -12.67 0.65 -11.91
CA SER A 132 -12.67 0.88 -10.47
C SER A 132 -13.96 1.57 -10.01
N GLY A 133 -14.22 1.48 -8.72
CA GLY A 133 -15.34 2.14 -8.08
C GLY A 133 -15.30 2.00 -6.57
N VAL A 134 -16.16 2.73 -5.91
CA VAL A 134 -16.33 2.76 -4.45
C VAL A 134 -17.71 2.27 -4.10
N LEU A 135 -17.78 1.37 -3.14
CA LEU A 135 -19.02 0.84 -2.58
C LEU A 135 -19.30 1.49 -1.22
N LEU A 136 -20.43 2.18 -1.13
CA LEU A 136 -20.98 2.66 0.12
C LEU A 136 -22.36 2.01 0.30
N ASP A 137 -22.48 1.13 1.28
CA ASP A 137 -23.65 0.25 1.42
C ASP A 137 -23.90 -0.53 0.10
N ASP A 138 -25.08 -0.38 -0.48
CA ASP A 138 -25.46 -0.99 -1.77
C ASP A 138 -25.25 -0.06 -2.98
N SER A 139 -24.64 1.11 -2.77
CA SER A 139 -24.43 2.12 -3.82
C SER A 139 -23.00 2.03 -4.38
N LEU A 140 -22.91 1.85 -5.69
CA LEU A 140 -21.63 1.87 -6.43
C LEU A 140 -21.45 3.23 -7.11
N THR A 141 -20.32 3.86 -6.83
CA THR A 141 -19.81 5.03 -7.57
C THR A 141 -18.57 4.62 -8.35
N LEU A 142 -18.61 4.70 -9.68
CA LEU A 142 -17.43 4.42 -10.51
C LEU A 142 -16.41 5.55 -10.38
N THR A 143 -15.12 5.16 -10.39
CA THR A 143 -13.97 6.06 -10.26
C THR A 143 -13.04 5.95 -11.47
N PRO A 144 -13.49 6.36 -12.68
CA PRO A 144 -12.72 6.16 -13.91
C PRO A 144 -11.38 6.89 -13.92
N ASP A 145 -11.22 7.94 -13.14
CA ASP A 145 -9.97 8.68 -13.00
C ASP A 145 -8.89 7.84 -12.28
N GLU A 146 -9.32 6.88 -11.45
CA GLU A 146 -8.43 5.97 -10.71
C GLU A 146 -8.01 4.75 -11.53
N ASP A 147 -8.77 4.34 -12.56
CA ASP A 147 -8.54 3.12 -13.32
C ASP A 147 -7.09 2.97 -13.78
N ASN A 148 -6.49 4.05 -14.22
CA ASN A 148 -5.13 4.06 -14.74
C ASN A 148 -4.03 4.12 -13.67
N GLY A 149 -4.39 4.45 -12.42
CA GLY A 149 -3.48 4.56 -11.28
C GLY A 149 -3.29 3.25 -10.52
N LEU A 150 -4.16 2.26 -10.75
CA LEU A 150 -4.20 1.04 -9.94
C LEU A 150 -3.27 -0.06 -10.45
N MET A 151 -2.70 -0.78 -9.50
CA MET A 151 -1.94 -2.01 -9.74
C MET A 151 -2.42 -3.13 -8.81
N TYR A 152 -2.16 -4.37 -9.19
CA TYR A 152 -2.47 -5.54 -8.37
C TYR A 152 -1.33 -6.55 -8.34
N LEU A 153 -1.24 -7.29 -7.24
CA LEU A 153 -0.30 -8.38 -7.02
C LEU A 153 -1.10 -9.65 -6.71
N PRO A 154 -1.00 -10.72 -7.53
CA PRO A 154 -1.57 -12.02 -7.19
C PRO A 154 -0.91 -12.61 -5.94
N GLY A 155 -1.69 -13.30 -5.12
CA GLY A 155 -1.15 -14.09 -4.01
C GLY A 155 -0.29 -15.26 -4.49
N LYS A 156 0.43 -15.94 -3.58
CA LYS A 156 1.31 -17.08 -3.88
C LYS A 156 0.60 -18.25 -4.55
N ALA A 157 -0.68 -18.44 -4.27
CA ALA A 157 -1.51 -19.45 -4.94
C ALA A 157 -1.90 -19.06 -6.36
N GLY A 158 -1.54 -17.87 -6.82
CA GLY A 158 -2.00 -17.24 -8.03
C GLY A 158 -3.40 -16.64 -7.87
N PHE A 159 -3.77 -15.77 -8.80
CA PHE A 159 -5.13 -15.26 -8.92
C PHE A 159 -5.63 -15.67 -10.31
N PRO A 160 -6.58 -16.62 -10.40
CA PRO A 160 -6.86 -17.32 -11.63
C PRO A 160 -7.64 -16.51 -12.68
N GLU A 161 -8.16 -15.35 -12.28
CA GLU A 161 -9.03 -14.53 -13.11
C GLU A 161 -8.34 -13.24 -13.53
N GLU A 162 -8.63 -12.78 -14.75
CA GLU A 162 -8.34 -11.41 -15.14
C GLU A 162 -9.28 -10.48 -14.36
N ILE A 163 -8.72 -9.43 -13.76
CA ILE A 163 -9.52 -8.49 -12.96
C ILE A 163 -10.15 -7.46 -13.89
N HIS A 164 -11.46 -7.58 -14.11
CA HIS A 164 -12.24 -6.66 -14.94
C HIS A 164 -12.88 -5.54 -14.14
N THR A 165 -13.19 -5.79 -12.86
CA THR A 165 -13.75 -4.79 -11.95
C THR A 165 -13.13 -4.94 -10.58
N ALA A 166 -12.84 -3.80 -9.94
CA ALA A 166 -12.38 -3.71 -8.56
C ALA A 166 -13.13 -2.54 -7.87
N TYR A 167 -13.94 -2.87 -6.89
CA TYR A 167 -14.70 -1.88 -6.14
C TYR A 167 -14.30 -1.97 -4.67
N CYS A 168 -13.72 -0.89 -4.15
CA CYS A 168 -13.28 -0.83 -2.76
C CYS A 168 -14.43 -0.41 -1.83
N ASP A 169 -14.27 -0.69 -0.55
CA ASP A 169 -15.07 -0.14 0.53
C ASP A 169 -14.85 1.38 0.64
N ALA A 170 -15.91 2.15 0.82
CA ALA A 170 -15.82 3.58 1.08
C ALA A 170 -15.13 3.85 2.43
N ARG A 171 -14.32 4.90 2.48
CA ARG A 171 -13.67 5.38 3.71
C ARG A 171 -13.57 6.91 3.71
N GLU A 172 -13.24 7.52 4.84
CA GLU A 172 -13.00 8.96 4.90
C GLU A 172 -11.69 9.32 4.21
N GLY A 173 -11.64 10.47 3.55
CA GLY A 173 -10.50 10.93 2.77
C GLY A 173 -10.43 10.27 1.40
N ASP A 174 -9.25 9.78 1.03
CA ASP A 174 -9.04 9.08 -0.23
C ASP A 174 -9.52 7.62 -0.14
N ASP A 175 -10.38 7.22 -1.05
CA ASP A 175 -10.89 5.85 -1.11
C ASP A 175 -9.87 4.85 -1.70
N TRP A 176 -8.89 5.33 -2.49
CA TRP A 176 -7.89 4.52 -3.19
C TRP A 176 -6.46 4.69 -2.69
#